data_a28319880b66b9d3822d2699e121e9c6
#
_entry.id   a28319880b66b9d3822d2699e121e9c6
#
_cell.length_a   1.000
_cell.length_b   1.000
_cell.length_c   1.000
_cell.angle_alpha   90.00
_cell.angle_beta   90.00
_cell.angle_gamma   90.00
#
_symmetry.space_group_name_H-M   'P 1'
#
loop_
_entity.id
_entity.type
_entity.pdbx_description
1 polymer ?
#
loop_
_entity_poly.entity_id
_entity_poly.type
_entity_poly.pdbx_seq_one_letter_code
_entity_poly.pdbx_strand_id
1 'polypeptide(L)'
;MESPPSRSAGXAEPIGGAPREAGARAARRAIEDAGRAGELPALFWLTAQTGAEEDILLGIADVVGPNVPVFGGSSAADSLDGQQSQLERGRACKGSALLSALYPSGEISYAFSSGYAPTEHRCRVTRAAGRRLPEIDGLPAAEVYDRWTGGLISAQLGGGTILEQTALHPLGRPSGWIGKVPQFLLIHPSTVEEDNSMTFSANIHDGDELVLMSGSRESLIGRVRSVVDAALASAPRPFRAQGALVIFCAGCMLAVRDELDRVVDGVIASLGATPFLGRFTFGEQGCFTRGRNQHANLSIAVLLLGQ
;
A
#
# COMPACT_ATOMS: atom_id res chain seq x y z
N MET A 1 5.38 23.32 -30.84
CA MET A 1 6.04 23.44 -29.53
C MET A 1 6.36 22.03 -29.05
N GLU A 2 7.63 21.69 -28.95
CA GLU A 2 8.03 20.38 -28.41
C GLU A 2 7.68 20.34 -26.93
N SER A 3 7.03 19.25 -26.50
CA SER A 3 6.78 19.05 -25.08
C SER A 3 8.12 18.98 -24.32
N PRO A 4 8.23 19.60 -23.17
CA PRO A 4 9.47 19.52 -22.39
C PRO A 4 9.77 18.06 -22.05
N PRO A 5 11.03 17.68 -21.97
CA PRO A 5 11.40 16.28 -21.68
C PRO A 5 10.86 15.87 -20.29
N SER A 6 10.44 14.61 -20.20
CA SER A 6 10.03 14.04 -18.94
C SER A 6 11.17 14.12 -17.93
N ARG A 7 10.88 14.56 -16.73
CA ARG A 7 11.85 14.65 -15.64
C ARG A 7 11.32 13.97 -14.40
N SER A 8 12.19 13.27 -13.72
CA SER A 8 11.92 12.73 -12.39
C SER A 8 13.17 12.91 -11.54
N ALA A 9 12.98 13.24 -10.29
CA ALA A 9 14.07 13.40 -9.34
C ALA A 9 13.57 13.01 -7.95
N GLY A 10 14.45 12.46 -7.16
CA GLY A 10 14.08 12.02 -5.85
C GLY A 10 15.19 12.11 -4.81
N UNK A 11 14.94 12.23 -3.67
CA UNK A 11 15.74 12.39 -2.64
C UNK A 11 15.28 11.55 -1.58
N ALA A 12 16.13 10.95 -1.06
CA ALA A 12 15.90 10.12 0.13
C ALA A 12 16.06 10.97 1.40
N GLU A 13 15.04 10.94 2.24
CA GLU A 13 15.04 11.68 3.50
C GLU A 13 15.00 10.71 4.68
N PRO A 14 15.92 10.84 5.64
CA PRO A 14 15.86 10.03 6.86
C PRO A 14 14.54 10.29 7.60
N ILE A 15 13.85 9.21 7.99
CA ILE A 15 12.57 9.28 8.68
C ILE A 15 12.80 9.73 10.15
N GLY A 16 13.73 9.07 10.84
CA GLY A 16 14.04 9.39 12.23
C GLY A 16 12.80 9.38 13.12
N GLY A 17 12.76 10.28 14.08
CA GLY A 17 11.62 10.46 14.98
C GLY A 17 10.56 11.44 14.48
N ALA A 18 10.66 11.91 13.22
CA ALA A 18 9.77 12.93 12.66
C ALA A 18 9.31 12.57 11.24
N PRO A 19 8.55 11.48 11.09
CA PRO A 19 8.21 10.97 9.75
C PRO A 19 7.37 11.95 8.92
N ARG A 20 6.47 12.71 9.53
CA ARG A 20 5.68 13.71 8.79
C ARG A 20 6.58 14.81 8.21
N GLU A 21 7.53 15.29 9.01
CA GLU A 21 8.52 16.27 8.52
C GLU A 21 9.40 15.68 7.42
N ALA A 22 9.79 14.40 7.54
CA ALA A 22 10.59 13.71 6.51
C ALA A 22 9.81 13.65 5.19
N GLY A 23 8.51 13.32 5.24
CA GLY A 23 7.65 13.33 4.05
C GLY A 23 7.58 14.71 3.41
N ALA A 24 7.42 15.76 4.23
CA ALA A 24 7.38 17.13 3.74
C ALA A 24 8.72 17.55 3.10
N ARG A 25 9.85 17.21 3.73
CA ARG A 25 11.18 17.50 3.14
C ARG A 25 11.38 16.75 1.83
N ALA A 26 11.00 15.46 1.80
CA ALA A 26 11.13 14.65 0.59
C ALA A 26 10.35 15.26 -0.57
N ALA A 27 9.12 15.74 -0.30
CA ALA A 27 8.29 16.36 -1.35
C ALA A 27 8.92 17.63 -1.91
N ARG A 28 9.40 18.53 -1.03
CA ARG A 28 10.06 19.77 -1.48
C ARG A 28 11.29 19.46 -2.31
N ARG A 29 12.17 18.58 -1.79
CA ARG A 29 13.41 18.22 -2.49
C ARG A 29 13.15 17.56 -3.83
N ALA A 30 12.17 16.66 -3.92
CA ALA A 30 11.86 15.99 -5.19
C ALA A 30 11.43 17.01 -6.26
N ILE A 31 10.62 18.01 -5.88
CA ILE A 31 10.19 19.08 -6.78
C ILE A 31 11.39 19.98 -7.20
N GLU A 32 12.20 20.38 -6.22
CA GLU A 32 13.38 21.21 -6.45
C GLU A 32 14.40 20.50 -7.35
N ASP A 33 14.71 19.23 -7.07
CA ASP A 33 15.66 18.43 -7.85
C ASP A 33 15.16 18.23 -9.30
N ALA A 34 13.85 18.20 -9.51
CA ALA A 34 13.27 18.13 -10.85
C ALA A 34 13.38 19.46 -11.60
N GLY A 35 13.78 20.55 -10.92
CA GLY A 35 13.83 21.89 -11.51
C GLY A 35 12.43 22.46 -11.76
N ARG A 36 11.45 22.04 -10.98
CA ARG A 36 10.03 22.40 -11.18
C ARG A 36 9.44 23.12 -9.97
N ALA A 37 10.24 23.97 -9.30
CA ALA A 37 9.77 24.74 -8.16
C ALA A 37 8.50 25.54 -8.53
N GLY A 38 7.45 25.40 -7.73
CA GLY A 38 6.18 26.07 -7.97
C GLY A 38 5.21 25.32 -8.89
N GLU A 39 5.59 24.12 -9.37
CA GLU A 39 4.76 23.31 -10.25
C GLU A 39 4.44 21.98 -9.56
N LEU A 40 3.17 21.60 -9.50
CA LEU A 40 2.77 20.33 -8.90
C LEU A 40 3.10 19.16 -9.83
N PRO A 41 3.66 18.07 -9.30
CA PRO A 41 3.88 16.88 -10.14
C PRO A 41 2.54 16.20 -10.47
N ALA A 42 2.54 15.46 -11.57
CA ALA A 42 1.39 14.64 -11.93
C ALA A 42 1.18 13.51 -10.91
N LEU A 43 2.29 13.06 -10.29
CA LEU A 43 2.26 11.95 -9.33
C LEU A 43 3.58 11.91 -8.58
N PHE A 44 3.54 11.47 -7.33
CA PHE A 44 4.75 11.06 -6.61
C PHE A 44 4.84 9.54 -6.55
N TRP A 45 6.06 9.02 -6.74
CA TRP A 45 6.39 7.63 -6.49
C TRP A 45 7.16 7.54 -5.17
N LEU A 46 6.59 6.81 -4.20
CA LEU A 46 7.15 6.68 -2.85
C LEU A 46 7.74 5.29 -2.64
N THR A 47 8.92 5.23 -2.06
CA THR A 47 9.50 4.00 -1.49
C THR A 47 9.98 4.36 -0.09
N ALA A 48 9.48 3.67 0.93
CA ALA A 48 9.80 4.02 2.31
C ALA A 48 10.14 2.77 3.14
N GLN A 49 10.80 2.98 4.26
CA GLN A 49 10.89 1.94 5.26
C GLN A 49 9.53 1.79 5.94
N THR A 50 9.20 0.56 6.34
CA THR A 50 7.93 0.28 7.03
C THR A 50 7.87 0.99 8.40
N GLY A 51 6.65 1.33 8.82
CA GLY A 51 6.38 1.78 10.19
C GLY A 51 5.86 3.20 10.33
N ALA A 52 5.95 4.03 9.28
CA ALA A 52 5.59 5.44 9.38
C ALA A 52 4.88 5.97 8.12
N GLU A 53 4.32 5.10 7.33
CA GLU A 53 3.80 5.43 6.00
C GLU A 53 2.71 6.49 6.05
N GLU A 54 1.80 6.37 7.01
CA GLU A 54 0.67 7.30 7.14
C GLU A 54 1.16 8.73 7.43
N ASP A 55 2.15 8.85 8.33
CA ASP A 55 2.73 10.16 8.66
C ASP A 55 3.51 10.75 7.49
N ILE A 56 4.24 9.91 6.75
CA ILE A 56 4.96 10.36 5.54
C ILE A 56 3.96 10.92 4.52
N LEU A 57 2.83 10.21 4.29
CA LEU A 57 1.80 10.67 3.37
C LEU A 57 1.19 12.01 3.81
N LEU A 58 0.96 12.19 5.13
CA LEU A 58 0.50 13.47 5.67
C LEU A 58 1.50 14.58 5.40
N GLY A 59 2.80 14.30 5.60
CA GLY A 59 3.86 15.27 5.32
C GLY A 59 3.93 15.68 3.86
N ILE A 60 3.77 14.73 2.94
CA ILE A 60 3.72 15.02 1.51
C ILE A 60 2.52 15.95 1.24
N ALA A 61 1.36 15.63 1.81
CA ALA A 61 0.14 16.42 1.63
C ALA A 61 0.27 17.84 2.21
N ASP A 62 1.07 18.04 3.25
CA ASP A 62 1.34 19.38 3.81
C ASP A 62 2.03 20.29 2.79
N VAL A 63 2.72 19.71 1.81
CA VAL A 63 3.48 20.49 0.81
C VAL A 63 2.67 20.72 -0.47
N VAL A 64 2.02 19.66 -0.97
CA VAL A 64 1.38 19.71 -2.30
C VAL A 64 -0.15 19.61 -2.23
N GLY A 65 -0.72 19.55 -1.03
CA GLY A 65 -2.14 19.32 -0.84
C GLY A 65 -2.50 17.84 -0.99
N PRO A 66 -3.76 17.50 -0.70
CA PRO A 66 -4.19 16.10 -0.67
C PRO A 66 -4.46 15.48 -2.06
N ASN A 67 -4.45 16.31 -3.12
CA ASN A 67 -4.93 15.89 -4.44
C ASN A 67 -3.84 15.40 -5.39
N VAL A 68 -2.56 15.61 -5.04
CA VAL A 68 -1.46 15.06 -5.86
C VAL A 68 -1.34 13.56 -5.51
N PRO A 69 -1.53 12.66 -6.49
CA PRO A 69 -1.47 11.23 -6.19
C PRO A 69 -0.08 10.78 -5.73
N VAL A 70 -0.06 9.90 -4.73
CA VAL A 70 1.16 9.23 -4.28
C VAL A 70 0.95 7.73 -4.51
N PHE A 71 1.82 7.12 -5.28
CA PHE A 71 1.86 5.67 -5.48
C PHE A 71 3.20 5.12 -5.04
N GLY A 72 3.21 3.89 -4.59
CA GLY A 72 4.45 3.28 -4.17
C GLY A 72 4.23 2.16 -3.18
N GLY A 73 5.29 1.81 -2.48
CA GLY A 73 5.23 0.75 -1.48
C GLY A 73 6.42 0.78 -0.54
N SER A 74 6.19 0.21 0.63
CA SER A 74 7.25 0.06 1.62
C SER A 74 8.20 -1.06 1.19
N SER A 75 9.49 -0.82 1.38
CA SER A 75 10.53 -1.76 0.93
C SER A 75 10.37 -3.11 1.64
N ALA A 76 10.33 -4.17 0.86
CA ALA A 76 10.33 -5.53 1.39
C ALA A 76 11.76 -6.02 1.58
N ALA A 77 11.92 -7.00 2.45
CA ALA A 77 13.18 -7.68 2.71
C ALA A 77 12.87 -9.16 3.00
N ASP A 78 13.90 -9.97 3.04
CA ASP A 78 13.74 -11.41 3.33
C ASP A 78 13.34 -11.68 4.78
N SER A 79 13.43 -10.66 5.64
CA SER A 79 13.05 -10.74 7.05
C SER A 79 12.34 -9.46 7.48
N LEU A 80 11.67 -9.52 8.63
CA LEU A 80 10.96 -8.38 9.21
C LEU A 80 11.83 -7.59 10.20
N ASP A 81 13.13 -7.79 10.20
CA ASP A 81 14.07 -7.23 11.19
C ASP A 81 14.46 -5.76 10.92
N GLY A 82 13.79 -5.10 9.99
CA GLY A 82 14.05 -3.70 9.70
C GLY A 82 15.27 -3.45 8.82
N GLN A 83 15.80 -4.48 8.17
CA GLN A 83 16.95 -4.34 7.28
C GLN A 83 16.57 -3.86 5.86
N GLN A 84 15.37 -3.29 5.72
CA GLN A 84 14.94 -2.74 4.43
C GLN A 84 15.81 -1.53 4.04
N SER A 85 16.02 -1.38 2.75
CA SER A 85 16.73 -0.21 2.23
C SER A 85 16.08 0.28 0.94
N GLN A 86 16.25 1.55 0.67
CA GLN A 86 15.89 2.21 -0.57
C GLN A 86 17.17 2.48 -1.36
N LEU A 87 17.07 2.56 -2.67
CA LEU A 87 18.23 2.79 -3.52
C LEU A 87 18.13 4.19 -4.17
N GLU A 88 19.01 5.10 -3.76
CA GLU A 88 19.09 6.45 -4.31
C GLU A 88 20.39 6.63 -5.07
N ARG A 89 20.30 6.85 -6.37
CA ARG A 89 21.48 7.15 -7.24
C ARG A 89 22.62 6.14 -7.00
N GLY A 90 22.26 4.85 -6.89
CA GLY A 90 23.25 3.79 -6.68
C GLY A 90 23.71 3.58 -5.24
N ARG A 91 23.16 4.31 -4.29
CA ARG A 91 23.50 4.18 -2.85
C ARG A 91 22.30 3.63 -2.07
N ALA A 92 22.56 2.67 -1.20
CA ALA A 92 21.54 2.14 -0.33
C ALA A 92 21.34 3.09 0.86
N CYS A 93 20.07 3.45 1.11
CA CYS A 93 19.66 4.31 2.21
C CYS A 93 18.74 3.51 3.12
N LYS A 94 19.03 3.48 4.41
CA LYS A 94 18.20 2.80 5.42
C LYS A 94 17.44 3.84 6.23
N GLY A 95 16.31 3.44 6.80
CA GLY A 95 15.51 4.31 7.67
C GLY A 95 15.01 5.56 6.95
N SER A 96 14.70 5.46 5.67
CA SER A 96 14.40 6.63 4.87
C SER A 96 13.13 6.50 4.05
N ALA A 97 12.62 7.65 3.60
CA ALA A 97 11.59 7.77 2.59
C ALA A 97 12.22 8.37 1.33
N LEU A 98 12.14 7.65 0.23
CA LEU A 98 12.60 8.11 -1.08
C LEU A 98 11.37 8.47 -1.91
N LEU A 99 11.27 9.74 -2.30
CA LEU A 99 10.15 10.24 -3.07
C LEU A 99 10.62 10.78 -4.42
N SER A 100 10.00 10.32 -5.49
CA SER A 100 10.29 10.80 -6.83
C SER A 100 9.09 11.58 -7.37
N ALA A 101 9.29 12.81 -7.79
CA ALA A 101 8.27 13.64 -8.43
C ALA A 101 8.26 13.34 -9.93
N LEU A 102 7.11 12.96 -10.46
CA LEU A 102 6.98 12.60 -11.88
C LEU A 102 6.25 13.71 -12.65
N TYR A 103 6.88 14.14 -13.73
CA TYR A 103 6.36 15.13 -14.68
C TYR A 103 6.40 14.50 -16.08
N PRO A 104 5.52 13.53 -16.35
CA PRO A 104 5.54 12.85 -17.66
C PRO A 104 5.08 13.76 -18.77
N SER A 105 5.57 13.54 -19.98
CA SER A 105 5.12 14.26 -21.17
C SER A 105 3.82 13.69 -21.74
N GLY A 106 3.46 12.49 -21.31
CA GLY A 106 2.21 11.83 -21.70
C GLY A 106 1.25 11.70 -20.52
N GLU A 107 0.16 11.01 -20.76
CA GLU A 107 -0.88 10.81 -19.75
C GLU A 107 -0.52 9.69 -18.77
N ILE A 108 -1.09 9.74 -17.60
CA ILE A 108 -1.00 8.65 -16.62
C ILE A 108 -2.39 8.17 -16.24
N SER A 109 -2.49 6.91 -15.90
CA SER A 109 -3.69 6.35 -15.30
C SER A 109 -3.29 5.35 -14.21
N TYR A 110 -4.16 5.17 -13.24
CA TYR A 110 -3.81 4.30 -12.12
C TYR A 110 -5.04 3.69 -11.48
N ALA A 111 -4.80 2.60 -10.77
CA ALA A 111 -5.81 1.96 -9.91
C ALA A 111 -5.13 1.34 -8.70
N PHE A 112 -5.88 1.27 -7.62
CA PHE A 112 -5.43 0.72 -6.34
C PHE A 112 -6.59 -0.06 -5.74
N SER A 113 -6.37 -1.32 -5.38
CA SER A 113 -7.45 -2.15 -4.84
C SER A 113 -6.90 -3.38 -4.12
N SER A 114 -7.78 -4.04 -3.36
CA SER A 114 -7.49 -5.31 -2.71
C SER A 114 -8.44 -6.39 -3.25
N GLY A 115 -8.18 -7.65 -2.93
CA GLY A 115 -8.95 -8.79 -3.41
C GLY A 115 -9.79 -9.48 -2.33
N TYR A 116 -10.24 -8.76 -1.31
CA TYR A 116 -10.87 -9.34 -0.13
C TYR A 116 -12.31 -8.89 0.01
N ALA A 117 -13.13 -9.75 0.61
CA ALA A 117 -14.54 -9.49 0.89
C ALA A 117 -14.76 -9.37 2.40
N PRO A 118 -15.67 -8.48 2.85
CA PRO A 118 -15.97 -8.38 4.28
C PRO A 118 -16.79 -9.59 4.75
N THR A 119 -16.53 -10.00 6.00
CA THR A 119 -17.35 -11.02 6.70
C THR A 119 -18.38 -10.32 7.60
N GLU A 120 -19.14 -11.11 8.37
CA GLU A 120 -20.05 -10.55 9.36
C GLU A 120 -19.34 -10.10 10.66
N HIS A 121 -18.10 -10.53 10.88
CA HIS A 121 -17.37 -10.20 12.12
C HIS A 121 -16.84 -8.77 12.05
N ARG A 122 -17.22 -7.97 13.01
CA ARG A 122 -16.80 -6.56 13.11
C ARG A 122 -16.70 -6.11 14.55
N CYS A 123 -15.91 -5.07 14.77
CA CYS A 123 -15.80 -4.45 16.08
C CYS A 123 -15.61 -2.94 15.93
N ARG A 124 -15.82 -2.25 17.05
CA ARG A 124 -15.43 -0.84 17.17
C ARG A 124 -14.26 -0.77 18.15
N VAL A 125 -13.16 -0.18 17.73
CA VAL A 125 -11.95 -0.05 18.55
C VAL A 125 -12.24 0.91 19.71
N THR A 126 -12.12 0.41 20.93
CA THR A 126 -12.30 1.21 22.15
C THR A 126 -10.97 1.78 22.65
N ARG A 127 -9.86 1.10 22.33
CA ARG A 127 -8.53 1.55 22.72
C ARG A 127 -7.49 0.98 21.76
N ALA A 128 -6.62 1.84 21.25
CA ALA A 128 -5.51 1.46 20.39
C ALA A 128 -4.26 2.25 20.80
N ALA A 129 -3.10 1.77 20.42
CA ALA A 129 -1.83 2.45 20.66
C ALA A 129 -0.95 2.30 19.41
N GLY A 130 -1.15 3.21 18.46
CA GLY A 130 -0.45 3.16 17.18
C GLY A 130 -0.85 1.91 16.39
N ARG A 131 0.09 0.99 16.24
CA ARG A 131 -0.15 -0.26 15.51
C ARG A 131 -0.53 -1.44 16.42
N ARG A 132 -0.86 -1.17 17.69
CA ARG A 132 -1.21 -2.21 18.65
C ARG A 132 -2.68 -2.10 19.06
N LEU A 133 -3.38 -3.24 19.01
CA LEU A 133 -4.78 -3.38 19.43
C LEU A 133 -4.82 -4.32 20.65
N PRO A 134 -5.02 -3.78 21.85
CA PRO A 134 -5.04 -4.62 23.05
C PRO A 134 -6.27 -5.51 23.16
N GLU A 135 -7.44 -4.99 22.76
CA GLU A 135 -8.70 -5.69 23.03
C GLU A 135 -9.74 -5.42 21.95
N ILE A 136 -10.65 -6.37 21.81
CA ILE A 136 -11.86 -6.29 20.99
C ILE A 136 -13.02 -6.64 21.93
N ASP A 137 -13.97 -5.71 22.09
CA ASP A 137 -15.14 -5.89 22.95
C ASP A 137 -14.78 -6.31 24.39
N GLY A 138 -13.66 -5.77 24.91
CA GLY A 138 -13.22 -6.01 26.27
C GLY A 138 -12.49 -7.34 26.49
N LEU A 139 -12.19 -8.07 25.44
CA LEU A 139 -11.44 -9.33 25.51
C LEU A 139 -10.11 -9.17 24.73
N PRO A 140 -9.06 -9.90 25.10
CA PRO A 140 -7.78 -9.79 24.38
C PRO A 140 -7.97 -9.97 22.88
N ALA A 141 -7.38 -9.07 22.10
CA ALA A 141 -7.67 -8.99 20.65
C ALA A 141 -7.36 -10.30 19.91
N ALA A 142 -6.26 -10.99 20.28
CA ALA A 142 -5.88 -12.24 19.61
C ALA A 142 -6.89 -13.36 19.89
N GLU A 143 -7.48 -13.40 21.10
CA GLU A 143 -8.46 -14.42 21.42
C GLU A 143 -9.76 -14.23 20.63
N VAL A 144 -10.16 -12.98 20.43
CA VAL A 144 -11.35 -12.67 19.63
C VAL A 144 -11.08 -12.99 18.16
N TYR A 145 -9.92 -12.56 17.66
CA TYR A 145 -9.52 -12.82 16.27
C TYR A 145 -9.41 -14.34 16.00
N ASP A 146 -8.79 -15.09 16.93
CA ASP A 146 -8.67 -16.55 16.80
C ASP A 146 -10.05 -17.21 16.70
N ARG A 147 -10.97 -16.77 17.55
CA ARG A 147 -12.36 -17.28 17.54
C ARG A 147 -13.06 -16.94 16.21
N TRP A 148 -12.89 -15.70 15.69
CA TRP A 148 -13.49 -15.27 14.43
C TRP A 148 -12.95 -16.07 13.22
N THR A 149 -11.71 -16.52 13.30
CA THR A 149 -11.05 -17.25 12.20
C THR A 149 -11.07 -18.78 12.40
N GLY A 150 -11.79 -19.28 13.43
CA GLY A 150 -11.93 -20.71 13.67
C GLY A 150 -10.67 -21.39 14.19
N GLY A 151 -9.84 -20.66 14.94
CA GLY A 151 -8.64 -21.23 15.54
C GLY A 151 -7.36 -21.06 14.72
N LEU A 152 -7.36 -20.10 13.80
CA LEU A 152 -6.24 -19.91 12.86
C LEU A 152 -4.90 -19.61 13.53
N ILE A 153 -4.94 -18.88 14.65
CA ILE A 153 -3.72 -18.44 15.34
C ILE A 153 -3.59 -19.04 16.75
N SER A 154 -4.34 -20.11 17.04
CA SER A 154 -4.35 -20.73 18.37
C SER A 154 -2.95 -21.07 18.90
N ALA A 155 -2.05 -21.50 18.01
CA ALA A 155 -0.67 -21.86 18.39
C ALA A 155 0.20 -20.63 18.74
N GLN A 156 -0.25 -19.43 18.40
CA GLN A 156 0.47 -18.19 18.68
C GLN A 156 -0.16 -17.36 19.82
N LEU A 157 -1.22 -17.85 20.44
CA LEU A 157 -1.73 -17.20 21.65
C LEU A 157 -0.63 -17.18 22.72
N GLY A 158 -0.42 -16.02 23.35
CA GLY A 158 0.69 -15.82 24.28
C GLY A 158 1.98 -15.36 23.62
N GLY A 159 1.98 -15.15 22.30
CA GLY A 159 3.12 -14.54 21.61
C GLY A 159 3.55 -15.25 20.33
N GLY A 160 3.86 -14.49 19.32
CA GLY A 160 4.41 -15.01 18.09
C GLY A 160 4.00 -14.25 16.84
N THR A 161 4.70 -14.52 15.74
CA THR A 161 4.34 -13.93 14.45
C THR A 161 3.18 -14.68 13.80
N ILE A 162 2.24 -13.94 13.23
CA ILE A 162 1.04 -14.49 12.59
C ILE A 162 0.90 -13.99 11.14
N LEU A 163 1.91 -13.30 10.63
CA LEU A 163 1.82 -12.58 9.37
C LEU A 163 1.42 -13.51 8.20
N GLU A 164 2.06 -14.67 8.10
CA GLU A 164 1.80 -15.61 7.00
C GLU A 164 0.39 -16.23 7.12
N GLN A 165 0.03 -16.66 8.33
CA GLN A 165 -1.28 -17.31 8.57
C GLN A 165 -2.44 -16.37 8.27
N THR A 166 -2.29 -15.07 8.60
CA THR A 166 -3.37 -14.09 8.50
C THR A 166 -3.48 -13.43 7.12
N ALA A 167 -2.62 -13.80 6.18
CA ALA A 167 -2.60 -13.15 4.85
C ALA A 167 -3.95 -13.23 4.11
N LEU A 168 -4.77 -14.26 4.38
CA LEU A 168 -6.09 -14.39 3.76
C LEU A 168 -7.23 -13.88 4.66
N HIS A 169 -6.91 -13.42 5.88
CA HIS A 169 -7.89 -13.00 6.87
C HIS A 169 -7.51 -11.68 7.55
N PRO A 170 -7.18 -10.61 6.77
CA PRO A 170 -6.83 -9.34 7.41
C PRO A 170 -8.04 -8.66 8.01
N LEU A 171 -7.81 -7.57 8.76
CA LEU A 171 -8.86 -6.65 9.12
C LEU A 171 -8.99 -5.57 8.06
N GLY A 172 -10.19 -5.03 7.89
CA GLY A 172 -10.46 -3.94 6.94
C GLY A 172 -11.12 -2.78 7.65
N ARG A 173 -10.63 -1.57 7.37
CA ARG A 173 -11.28 -0.33 7.82
C ARG A 173 -12.11 0.21 6.66
N PRO A 174 -13.43 0.46 6.84
CA PRO A 174 -14.24 1.07 5.79
C PRO A 174 -13.64 2.40 5.33
N SER A 175 -13.48 2.59 4.03
CA SER A 175 -12.84 3.80 3.47
C SER A 175 -13.73 4.56 2.50
N GLY A 176 -14.92 4.05 2.19
CA GLY A 176 -15.85 4.70 1.29
C GLY A 176 -16.59 3.72 0.40
N TRP A 177 -17.08 4.19 -0.71
CA TRP A 177 -17.88 3.40 -1.66
C TRP A 177 -17.49 3.74 -3.10
N ILE A 178 -17.47 2.74 -3.96
CA ILE A 178 -17.43 2.91 -5.42
C ILE A 178 -18.77 2.39 -5.94
N GLY A 179 -19.65 3.31 -6.33
CA GLY A 179 -21.03 2.92 -6.64
C GLY A 179 -21.72 2.34 -5.42
N LYS A 180 -22.09 1.06 -5.48
CA LYS A 180 -22.74 0.35 -4.37
C LYS A 180 -21.75 -0.61 -3.65
N VAL A 181 -20.47 -0.59 -4.02
CA VAL A 181 -19.49 -1.53 -3.46
C VAL A 181 -18.68 -0.83 -2.36
N PRO A 182 -18.77 -1.30 -1.10
CA PRO A 182 -17.98 -0.71 -0.02
C PRO A 182 -16.49 -0.98 -0.26
N GLN A 183 -15.66 -0.02 0.08
CA GLN A 183 -14.21 -0.11 -0.04
C GLN A 183 -13.60 -0.19 1.36
N PHE A 184 -12.53 -0.97 1.46
CA PHE A 184 -11.84 -1.19 2.73
C PHE A 184 -10.34 -0.98 2.55
N LEU A 185 -9.73 -0.30 3.51
CA LEU A 185 -8.28 -0.28 3.68
C LEU A 185 -7.91 -1.49 4.51
N LEU A 186 -7.11 -2.36 3.96
CA LEU A 186 -6.70 -3.57 4.68
C LEU A 186 -5.57 -3.28 5.64
N ILE A 187 -5.63 -3.92 6.79
CA ILE A 187 -4.68 -3.81 7.89
C ILE A 187 -4.26 -5.23 8.22
N HIS A 188 -2.98 -5.56 7.96
CA HIS A 188 -2.50 -6.94 8.10
C HIS A 188 -2.05 -7.21 9.53
N PRO A 189 -2.63 -8.23 10.22
CA PRO A 189 -2.13 -8.64 11.54
C PRO A 189 -0.71 -9.18 11.43
N SER A 190 0.17 -8.80 12.35
CA SER A 190 1.60 -9.11 12.29
C SER A 190 2.08 -10.03 13.40
N THR A 191 1.80 -9.67 14.65
CA THR A 191 2.20 -10.48 15.81
C THR A 191 1.09 -10.55 16.85
N VAL A 192 1.19 -11.55 17.68
CA VAL A 192 0.49 -11.62 18.98
C VAL A 192 1.54 -11.35 20.06
N GLU A 193 1.20 -10.53 21.03
CA GLU A 193 2.07 -10.21 22.16
C GLU A 193 1.76 -11.14 23.35
N GLU A 194 2.62 -11.13 24.39
CA GLU A 194 2.44 -11.99 25.58
C GLU A 194 1.09 -11.80 26.29
N ASP A 195 0.51 -10.60 26.19
CA ASP A 195 -0.79 -10.29 26.79
C ASP A 195 -1.96 -10.54 25.84
N ASN A 196 -1.74 -11.24 24.74
CA ASN A 196 -2.71 -11.50 23.68
C ASN A 196 -3.24 -10.22 23.00
N SER A 197 -2.56 -9.09 23.13
CA SER A 197 -2.79 -7.98 22.20
C SER A 197 -2.20 -8.33 20.83
N MET A 198 -2.67 -7.66 19.79
CA MET A 198 -2.18 -7.87 18.42
C MET A 198 -1.48 -6.62 17.90
N THR A 199 -0.45 -6.81 17.08
CA THR A 199 0.13 -5.71 16.30
C THR A 199 -0.22 -5.85 14.82
N PHE A 200 -0.13 -4.74 14.11
CA PHE A 200 -0.59 -4.64 12.73
C PHE A 200 0.41 -3.85 11.88
N SER A 201 0.27 -3.97 10.57
CA SER A 201 1.15 -3.27 9.60
C SER A 201 0.66 -1.87 9.23
N ALA A 202 -0.39 -1.36 9.90
CA ALA A 202 -0.89 0.01 9.72
C ALA A 202 -1.45 0.52 11.05
N ASN A 203 -1.59 1.83 11.18
CA ASN A 203 -2.09 2.46 12.41
C ASN A 203 -3.57 2.14 12.64
N ILE A 204 -3.92 1.93 13.90
CA ILE A 204 -5.30 1.73 14.37
C ILE A 204 -5.60 2.86 15.36
N HIS A 205 -6.81 3.40 15.28
CA HIS A 205 -7.20 4.54 16.13
C HIS A 205 -8.45 4.20 16.94
N ASP A 206 -8.56 4.86 18.08
CA ASP A 206 -9.78 4.78 18.89
C ASP A 206 -10.96 5.22 18.01
N GLY A 207 -12.04 4.44 18.07
CA GLY A 207 -13.24 4.69 17.29
C GLY A 207 -13.27 4.05 15.90
N ASP A 208 -12.16 3.48 15.43
CA ASP A 208 -12.15 2.77 14.15
C ASP A 208 -13.17 1.63 14.16
N GLU A 209 -13.87 1.46 13.05
CA GLU A 209 -14.62 0.24 12.78
C GLU A 209 -13.70 -0.70 12.01
N LEU A 210 -13.55 -1.92 12.51
CA LEU A 210 -12.74 -2.95 11.85
C LEU A 210 -13.64 -4.14 11.53
N VAL A 211 -13.45 -4.69 10.33
CA VAL A 211 -14.22 -5.83 9.82
C VAL A 211 -13.23 -6.93 9.47
N LEU A 212 -13.49 -8.17 9.91
CA LEU A 212 -12.67 -9.30 9.43
C LEU A 212 -12.93 -9.49 7.95
N MET A 213 -11.87 -9.52 7.18
CA MET A 213 -11.96 -9.73 5.73
C MET A 213 -11.57 -11.15 5.37
N SER A 214 -12.04 -11.61 4.24
CA SER A 214 -11.74 -12.95 3.74
C SER A 214 -11.24 -12.85 2.30
N GLY A 215 -10.11 -13.49 2.03
CA GLY A 215 -9.56 -13.63 0.68
C GLY A 215 -9.39 -15.10 0.33
N SER A 216 -9.09 -15.35 -0.93
CA SER A 216 -8.73 -16.68 -1.40
C SER A 216 -7.58 -16.56 -2.38
N ARG A 217 -6.85 -17.65 -2.58
CA ARG A 217 -5.75 -17.68 -3.56
C ARG A 217 -6.26 -17.25 -4.95
N GLU A 218 -7.40 -17.77 -5.37
CA GLU A 218 -8.01 -17.43 -6.66
C GLU A 218 -8.36 -15.95 -6.76
N SER A 219 -8.92 -15.36 -5.68
CA SER A 219 -9.27 -13.94 -5.71
C SER A 219 -8.01 -13.06 -5.79
N LEU A 220 -6.92 -13.46 -5.11
CA LEU A 220 -5.64 -12.71 -5.16
C LEU A 220 -5.02 -12.79 -6.56
N ILE A 221 -5.02 -13.97 -7.18
CA ILE A 221 -4.48 -14.15 -8.54
C ILE A 221 -5.29 -13.34 -9.56
N GLY A 222 -6.62 -13.50 -9.56
CA GLY A 222 -7.47 -12.84 -10.53
C GLY A 222 -7.56 -11.33 -10.35
N ARG A 223 -7.34 -10.84 -9.12
CA ARG A 223 -7.49 -9.43 -8.80
C ARG A 223 -6.47 -8.54 -9.53
N VAL A 224 -5.24 -9.05 -9.76
CA VAL A 224 -4.22 -8.26 -10.46
C VAL A 224 -4.72 -7.80 -11.81
N ARG A 225 -5.28 -8.75 -12.59
CA ARG A 225 -5.89 -8.44 -13.88
C ARG A 225 -6.97 -7.37 -13.74
N SER A 226 -7.87 -7.53 -12.77
CA SER A 226 -8.96 -6.59 -12.55
C SER A 226 -8.46 -5.17 -12.24
N VAL A 227 -7.35 -5.04 -11.51
CA VAL A 227 -6.79 -3.72 -11.17
C VAL A 227 -6.12 -3.10 -12.41
N VAL A 228 -5.45 -3.91 -13.24
CA VAL A 228 -4.89 -3.41 -14.51
C VAL A 228 -6.04 -2.93 -15.42
N ASP A 229 -7.10 -3.74 -15.55
CA ASP A 229 -8.28 -3.37 -16.36
C ASP A 229 -8.93 -2.09 -15.84
N ALA A 230 -9.00 -1.92 -14.51
CA ALA A 230 -9.55 -0.70 -13.90
C ALA A 230 -8.68 0.52 -14.23
N ALA A 231 -7.35 0.37 -14.20
CA ALA A 231 -6.44 1.45 -14.57
C ALA A 231 -6.63 1.82 -16.06
N LEU A 232 -6.74 0.82 -16.94
CA LEU A 232 -6.99 1.08 -18.35
C LEU A 232 -8.35 1.75 -18.58
N ALA A 233 -9.39 1.32 -17.86
CA ALA A 233 -10.74 1.89 -17.99
C ALA A 233 -10.83 3.33 -17.47
N SER A 234 -9.98 3.69 -16.48
CA SER A 234 -9.94 5.04 -15.88
C SER A 234 -9.09 6.02 -16.69
N ALA A 235 -8.34 5.54 -17.67
CA ALA A 235 -7.45 6.36 -18.46
C ALA A 235 -8.21 7.38 -19.31
N PRO A 236 -7.68 8.60 -19.48
CA PRO A 236 -8.30 9.57 -20.40
C PRO A 236 -8.28 9.03 -21.82
N ARG A 237 -9.23 9.42 -22.65
CA ARG A 237 -9.32 8.90 -24.01
C ARG A 237 -9.03 9.98 -25.03
N PRO A 238 -8.21 9.70 -26.07
CA PRO A 238 -7.57 8.39 -26.35
C PRO A 238 -6.38 8.13 -25.44
N PHE A 239 -6.12 6.87 -25.07
CA PHE A 239 -4.99 6.46 -24.24
C PHE A 239 -4.40 5.15 -24.77
N ARG A 240 -3.10 5.14 -24.95
CA ARG A 240 -2.35 3.94 -25.33
C ARG A 240 -1.22 3.75 -24.30
N ALA A 241 -1.30 2.69 -23.51
CA ALA A 241 -0.28 2.39 -22.52
C ALA A 241 1.07 2.12 -23.23
N GLN A 242 2.11 2.77 -22.74
CA GLN A 242 3.50 2.60 -23.20
C GLN A 242 4.33 1.84 -22.18
N GLY A 243 3.88 1.80 -20.93
CA GLY A 243 4.53 1.05 -19.87
C GLY A 243 3.67 1.01 -18.63
N ALA A 244 3.96 0.06 -17.72
CA ALA A 244 3.23 -0.05 -16.48
C ALA A 244 4.15 -0.38 -15.31
N LEU A 245 3.79 0.13 -14.12
CA LEU A 245 4.38 -0.28 -12.86
C LEU A 245 3.29 -0.99 -12.06
N VAL A 246 3.60 -2.19 -11.56
CA VAL A 246 2.66 -3.02 -10.83
C VAL A 246 3.25 -3.32 -9.45
N ILE A 247 2.57 -2.89 -8.40
CA ILE A 247 2.94 -3.23 -7.02
C ILE A 247 1.99 -4.32 -6.54
N PHE A 248 2.55 -5.35 -5.94
CA PHE A 248 1.82 -6.47 -5.40
C PHE A 248 2.33 -6.72 -3.98
N CYS A 249 1.44 -6.79 -3.01
CA CYS A 249 1.85 -6.99 -1.62
C CYS A 249 2.63 -8.29 -1.44
N ALA A 250 3.73 -8.24 -0.70
CA ALA A 250 4.54 -9.43 -0.41
C ALA A 250 3.76 -10.48 0.41
N GLY A 251 2.84 -10.04 1.29
CA GLY A 251 1.96 -10.96 1.99
C GLY A 251 1.04 -11.72 1.03
N CYS A 252 0.48 -11.01 0.03
CA CYS A 252 -0.30 -11.68 -1.01
C CYS A 252 0.58 -12.60 -1.87
N MET A 253 1.80 -12.16 -2.19
CA MET A 253 2.76 -12.97 -2.95
C MET A 253 3.05 -14.29 -2.23
N LEU A 254 3.30 -14.25 -0.92
CA LEU A 254 3.56 -15.46 -0.15
C LEU A 254 2.37 -16.43 -0.20
N ALA A 255 1.14 -15.92 -0.16
CA ALA A 255 -0.06 -16.74 -0.23
C ALA A 255 -0.23 -17.45 -1.59
N VAL A 256 0.34 -16.90 -2.67
CA VAL A 256 0.21 -17.46 -4.02
C VAL A 256 1.55 -17.78 -4.69
N ARG A 257 2.62 -17.91 -3.91
CA ARG A 257 4.00 -18.01 -4.43
C ARG A 257 4.19 -19.14 -5.48
N ASP A 258 3.46 -20.23 -5.34
CA ASP A 258 3.56 -21.38 -6.26
C ASP A 258 2.79 -21.13 -7.57
N GLU A 259 2.04 -20.03 -7.66
CA GLU A 259 1.19 -19.69 -8.81
C GLU A 259 1.46 -18.27 -9.32
N LEU A 260 2.64 -17.72 -9.06
CA LEU A 260 3.00 -16.37 -9.50
C LEU A 260 2.94 -16.20 -11.03
N ASP A 261 3.19 -17.26 -11.76
CA ASP A 261 3.05 -17.23 -13.24
C ASP A 261 1.64 -16.83 -13.65
N ARG A 262 0.61 -17.31 -12.93
CA ARG A 262 -0.79 -16.95 -13.20
C ARG A 262 -1.07 -15.47 -12.92
N VAL A 263 -0.39 -14.90 -11.92
CA VAL A 263 -0.48 -13.47 -11.62
C VAL A 263 0.10 -12.66 -12.78
N VAL A 264 1.28 -13.07 -13.27
CA VAL A 264 1.96 -12.42 -14.42
C VAL A 264 1.10 -12.56 -15.68
N ASP A 265 0.54 -13.75 -15.92
CA ASP A 265 -0.37 -13.99 -17.07
C ASP A 265 -1.57 -13.04 -17.03
N GLY A 266 -2.10 -12.76 -15.84
CA GLY A 266 -3.20 -11.82 -15.66
C GLY A 266 -2.82 -10.39 -16.09
N VAL A 267 -1.60 -9.96 -15.79
CA VAL A 267 -1.09 -8.64 -16.22
C VAL A 267 -0.94 -8.64 -17.75
N ILE A 268 -0.30 -9.66 -18.30
CA ILE A 268 -0.06 -9.78 -19.74
C ILE A 268 -1.38 -9.80 -20.52
N ALA A 269 -2.39 -10.52 -19.99
CA ALA A 269 -3.70 -10.61 -20.64
C ALA A 269 -4.38 -9.24 -20.83
N SER A 270 -4.11 -8.29 -19.90
CA SER A 270 -4.69 -6.95 -19.99
C SER A 270 -3.80 -5.96 -20.76
N LEU A 271 -2.48 -6.06 -20.60
CA LEU A 271 -1.52 -5.11 -21.19
C LEU A 271 -1.05 -5.50 -22.59
N GLY A 272 -1.22 -6.76 -22.99
CA GLY A 272 -0.70 -7.26 -24.27
C GLY A 272 0.82 -7.13 -24.32
N ALA A 273 1.33 -6.48 -25.34
CA ALA A 273 2.76 -6.28 -25.55
C ALA A 273 3.33 -5.09 -24.79
N THR A 274 2.52 -4.36 -24.00
CA THR A 274 3.03 -3.22 -23.23
C THR A 274 3.98 -3.71 -22.13
N PRO A 275 5.22 -3.20 -22.08
CA PRO A 275 6.16 -3.63 -21.05
C PRO A 275 5.73 -3.19 -19.65
N PHE A 276 6.02 -4.01 -18.64
CA PHE A 276 5.74 -3.65 -17.26
C PHE A 276 6.85 -4.12 -16.33
N LEU A 277 6.93 -3.45 -15.20
CA LEU A 277 7.81 -3.81 -14.10
C LEU A 277 6.95 -4.11 -12.87
N GLY A 278 7.10 -5.32 -12.34
CA GLY A 278 6.41 -5.73 -11.11
C GLY A 278 7.32 -5.68 -9.90
N ARG A 279 6.75 -5.39 -8.73
CA ARG A 279 7.50 -5.30 -7.49
C ARG A 279 6.66 -5.75 -6.30
N PHE A 280 7.31 -6.43 -5.34
CA PHE A 280 6.68 -6.84 -4.08
C PHE A 280 7.03 -5.82 -2.98
N THR A 281 6.04 -5.51 -2.11
CA THR A 281 6.19 -4.49 -1.06
C THR A 281 5.59 -4.98 0.25
N PHE A 282 6.03 -4.37 1.38
CA PHE A 282 5.48 -4.67 2.71
C PHE A 282 4.35 -3.71 3.12
N GLY A 283 3.70 -3.11 2.19
CA GLY A 283 2.61 -2.18 2.36
C GLY A 283 2.58 -1.24 1.17
N GLU A 284 1.40 -0.89 0.74
CA GLU A 284 1.20 -0.19 -0.51
C GLU A 284 0.63 1.20 -0.25
N GLN A 285 1.11 2.17 -1.01
CA GLN A 285 0.55 3.51 -0.99
C GLN A 285 -0.13 3.77 -2.33
N GLY A 286 -1.32 4.32 -2.27
CA GLY A 286 -2.09 4.60 -3.46
C GLY A 286 -3.17 5.63 -3.23
N CYS A 287 -3.69 6.14 -4.34
CA CYS A 287 -4.78 7.09 -4.33
C CYS A 287 -6.09 6.33 -4.57
N PHE A 288 -6.89 6.25 -3.54
CA PHE A 288 -8.23 5.63 -3.60
C PHE A 288 -9.27 6.62 -4.11
N THR A 289 -10.50 6.19 -4.11
CA THR A 289 -11.68 7.03 -4.39
C THR A 289 -11.62 8.36 -3.64
N ARG A 290 -12.01 9.42 -4.32
CA ARG A 290 -12.03 10.81 -3.83
C ARG A 290 -10.66 11.46 -3.66
N GLY A 291 -9.64 10.88 -4.30
CA GLY A 291 -8.33 11.52 -4.41
C GLY A 291 -7.53 11.61 -3.12
N ARG A 292 -7.76 10.72 -2.17
CA ARG A 292 -6.95 10.69 -0.94
C ARG A 292 -5.88 9.62 -1.02
N ASN A 293 -4.66 10.04 -0.75
CA ASN A 293 -3.53 9.13 -0.64
C ASN A 293 -3.64 8.35 0.68
N GLN A 294 -3.51 7.04 0.60
CA GLN A 294 -3.69 6.17 1.75
C GLN A 294 -2.65 5.07 1.74
N HIS A 295 -2.33 4.60 2.93
CA HIS A 295 -1.53 3.40 3.13
C HIS A 295 -2.48 2.23 3.40
N ALA A 296 -2.21 1.09 2.79
CA ALA A 296 -2.93 -0.15 3.03
C ALA A 296 -1.98 -1.32 2.90
N ASN A 297 -2.43 -2.46 3.34
CA ASN A 297 -1.71 -3.72 3.21
C ASN A 297 -2.47 -4.64 2.25
N LEU A 298 -1.80 -5.70 1.80
CA LEU A 298 -2.43 -6.78 1.01
C LEU A 298 -3.19 -6.23 -0.20
N SER A 299 -2.59 -5.20 -0.82
CA SER A 299 -3.21 -4.47 -1.92
C SER A 299 -2.39 -4.58 -3.20
N ILE A 300 -2.98 -4.11 -4.28
CA ILE A 300 -2.36 -4.05 -5.60
C ILE A 300 -2.46 -2.61 -6.07
N ALA A 301 -1.34 -2.06 -6.53
CA ALA A 301 -1.31 -0.73 -7.13
C ALA A 301 -0.78 -0.85 -8.56
N VAL A 302 -1.45 -0.21 -9.49
CA VAL A 302 -1.04 -0.21 -10.90
C VAL A 302 -0.96 1.25 -11.36
N LEU A 303 0.17 1.60 -11.98
CA LEU A 303 0.38 2.89 -12.62
C LEU A 303 0.68 2.64 -14.10
N LEU A 304 -0.10 3.24 -14.99
CA LEU A 304 0.10 3.18 -16.44
C LEU A 304 0.68 4.51 -16.92
N LEU A 305 1.68 4.42 -17.76
CA LEU A 305 2.29 5.55 -18.46
C LEU A 305 1.90 5.41 -19.94
N GLY A 306 1.36 6.47 -20.54
CA GLY A 306 0.84 6.37 -21.89
C GLY A 306 0.82 7.68 -22.66
N GLN A 307 0.25 7.59 -23.85
CA GLN A 307 0.02 8.70 -24.76
C GLN A 307 -1.43 8.70 -25.24
#